data_58e03ece8574d179d0d134870ed485eb
#
_entry.id   58e03ece8574d179d0d134870ed485eb
#
_cell.length_a   1.000
_cell.length_b   1.000
_cell.length_c   1.000
_cell.angle_alpha   90.00
_cell.angle_beta   90.00
_cell.angle_gamma   90.00
#
_symmetry.space_group_name_H-M   'P 1'
#
loop_
_entity.id
_entity.type
_entity.pdbx_description
1 polymer ?
#
loop_
_entity_poly.entity_id
_entity_poly.type
_entity_poly.pdbx_seq_one_letter_code
_entity_poly.pdbx_strand_id
1 'polypeptide(L)'
;MFFPLKKKVLSIIDIANQLNISQSTVSFILNGKSKERRISDKTTEKVLKFIEEVGYKPNLLARSFRTGKTNIIGLMVESIANPFFSNVARFIEENAYKNGYKILYCSTENSLAKSKELLQMFKDRHVDGYIITPAEGLKEDIDKLSKTGAPVILFDRCFEGGNNDYVILDNFQSTYNAVEHLVEQGYKEIGFVTINSLQSQMQERLHGYEKAVDHHQLNHYVKEVGFNMEDENVVAHIVDFLSRKKQLDALIFSTIYLGINGLKAIKKLNLRIPEDIAVIAYDENVIFDLHTPSITTIEQPIEAMSVQLINILLDKLAAKNIINHKVTMPGKLIVRESTAKKLKS
;
A
#
# COMPACT_ATOMS: atom_id res chain seq x y z
N MET A 1 14.43 -48.48 4.50
CA MET A 1 14.03 -47.04 4.56
C MET A 1 12.67 -46.99 5.25
N PHE A 2 12.63 -46.77 6.57
CA PHE A 2 11.36 -46.70 7.31
C PHE A 2 10.72 -45.32 7.08
N PHE A 3 9.62 -45.25 6.37
CA PHE A 3 8.76 -44.07 6.36
C PHE A 3 8.07 -43.98 7.73
N PRO A 4 8.23 -42.87 8.49
CA PRO A 4 7.47 -42.73 9.72
C PRO A 4 5.99 -42.63 9.37
N LEU A 5 5.17 -43.51 9.95
CA LEU A 5 3.71 -43.47 9.88
C LEU A 5 3.25 -42.06 10.25
N LYS A 6 2.60 -41.34 9.33
CA LYS A 6 1.97 -40.02 9.61
C LYS A 6 1.06 -40.20 10.83
N LYS A 7 1.38 -39.60 11.96
CA LYS A 7 0.48 -39.53 13.13
C LYS A 7 -0.86 -39.01 12.61
N LYS A 8 -1.92 -39.80 12.76
CA LYS A 8 -3.29 -39.38 12.37
C LYS A 8 -3.62 -38.11 13.13
N VAL A 9 -3.81 -37.03 12.41
CA VAL A 9 -4.22 -35.74 13.02
C VAL A 9 -5.62 -35.94 13.57
N LEU A 10 -5.78 -35.88 14.90
CA LEU A 10 -7.06 -36.03 15.56
C LEU A 10 -8.03 -34.94 15.07
N SER A 11 -9.29 -35.32 14.85
CA SER A 11 -10.36 -34.38 14.55
C SER A 11 -11.14 -33.99 15.82
N ILE A 12 -11.96 -32.97 15.76
CA ILE A 12 -12.90 -32.60 16.84
C ILE A 12 -13.82 -33.78 17.20
N ILE A 13 -14.17 -34.63 16.21
CA ILE A 13 -15.00 -35.83 16.41
C ILE A 13 -14.21 -36.87 17.22
N ASP A 14 -12.95 -37.10 16.91
CA ASP A 14 -12.12 -38.04 17.65
C ASP A 14 -11.96 -37.63 19.11
N ILE A 15 -11.76 -36.31 19.37
CA ILE A 15 -11.68 -35.74 20.73
C ILE A 15 -13.02 -35.92 21.48
N ALA A 16 -14.12 -35.62 20.85
CA ALA A 16 -15.45 -35.76 21.41
C ALA A 16 -15.75 -37.21 21.83
N ASN A 17 -15.39 -38.16 20.95
CA ASN A 17 -15.54 -39.59 21.21
C ASN A 17 -14.64 -40.08 22.37
N GLN A 18 -13.36 -39.66 22.39
CA GLN A 18 -12.42 -40.05 23.46
C GLN A 18 -12.79 -39.52 24.84
N LEU A 19 -13.38 -38.33 24.89
CA LEU A 19 -13.82 -37.70 26.14
C LEU A 19 -15.26 -38.01 26.50
N ASN A 20 -15.99 -38.75 25.66
CA ASN A 20 -17.43 -39.10 25.81
C ASN A 20 -18.30 -37.85 26.01
N ILE A 21 -18.13 -36.85 25.16
CA ILE A 21 -18.91 -35.61 25.13
C ILE A 21 -19.33 -35.27 23.72
N SER A 22 -20.24 -34.34 23.54
CA SER A 22 -20.69 -33.92 22.21
C SER A 22 -19.63 -33.12 21.47
N GLN A 23 -19.58 -33.25 20.14
CA GLN A 23 -18.70 -32.44 19.27
C GLN A 23 -18.96 -30.92 19.47
N SER A 24 -20.23 -30.54 19.68
CA SER A 24 -20.61 -29.15 19.97
C SER A 24 -19.99 -28.65 21.29
N THR A 25 -19.93 -29.49 22.33
CA THR A 25 -19.30 -29.16 23.60
C THR A 25 -17.83 -28.88 23.43
N VAL A 26 -17.08 -29.76 22.73
CA VAL A 26 -15.65 -29.52 22.41
C VAL A 26 -15.48 -28.22 21.62
N SER A 27 -16.33 -28.00 20.62
CA SER A 27 -16.29 -26.76 19.80
C SER A 27 -16.55 -25.50 20.62
N PHE A 28 -17.50 -25.50 21.55
CA PHE A 28 -17.78 -24.35 22.43
C PHE A 28 -16.61 -24.05 23.37
N ILE A 29 -15.99 -25.07 23.93
CA ILE A 29 -14.82 -24.93 24.81
C ILE A 29 -13.63 -24.34 24.02
N LEU A 30 -13.32 -24.87 22.83
CA LEU A 30 -12.26 -24.37 21.96
C LEU A 30 -12.45 -22.91 21.52
N ASN A 31 -13.70 -22.45 21.45
CA ASN A 31 -14.03 -21.06 21.07
C ASN A 31 -14.22 -20.15 22.29
N GLY A 32 -13.89 -20.57 23.52
CA GLY A 32 -14.00 -19.77 24.75
C GLY A 32 -15.43 -19.50 25.20
N LYS A 33 -16.43 -20.25 24.68
CA LYS A 33 -17.86 -20.05 24.95
C LYS A 33 -18.40 -20.95 26.05
N SER A 34 -17.54 -21.51 26.91
CA SER A 34 -17.92 -22.45 27.95
C SER A 34 -18.97 -21.83 28.94
N LYS A 35 -18.72 -20.61 29.41
CA LYS A 35 -19.62 -19.88 30.33
C LYS A 35 -20.94 -19.54 29.66
N GLU A 36 -20.90 -19.01 28.45
CA GLU A 36 -22.08 -18.65 27.65
C GLU A 36 -23.00 -19.87 27.43
N ARG A 37 -22.42 -21.05 27.24
CA ARG A 37 -23.12 -22.31 26.98
C ARG A 37 -23.33 -23.17 28.25
N ARG A 38 -23.07 -22.61 29.44
CA ARG A 38 -23.25 -23.28 30.73
C ARG A 38 -22.53 -24.63 30.85
N ILE A 39 -21.34 -24.72 30.25
CA ILE A 39 -20.47 -25.90 30.35
C ILE A 39 -19.69 -25.77 31.65
N SER A 40 -19.67 -26.88 32.46
CA SER A 40 -18.98 -26.86 33.75
C SER A 40 -17.48 -26.62 33.62
N ASP A 41 -16.86 -25.96 34.61
CA ASP A 41 -15.42 -25.73 34.64
C ASP A 41 -14.63 -27.04 34.59
N LYS A 42 -15.10 -28.09 35.28
CA LYS A 42 -14.53 -29.43 35.27
C LYS A 42 -14.47 -30.03 33.85
N THR A 43 -15.53 -29.86 33.06
CA THR A 43 -15.59 -30.35 31.67
C THR A 43 -14.66 -29.53 30.80
N THR A 44 -14.63 -28.22 30.98
CA THR A 44 -13.79 -27.29 30.25
C THR A 44 -12.30 -27.64 30.48
N GLU A 45 -11.89 -27.80 31.73
CA GLU A 45 -10.53 -28.14 32.11
C GLU A 45 -10.11 -29.52 31.54
N LYS A 46 -10.97 -30.54 31.64
CA LYS A 46 -10.74 -31.88 31.10
C LYS A 46 -10.47 -31.83 29.59
N VAL A 47 -11.24 -31.04 28.84
CA VAL A 47 -11.09 -30.92 27.38
C VAL A 47 -9.80 -30.15 27.02
N LEU A 48 -9.52 -29.04 27.70
CA LEU A 48 -8.32 -28.24 27.43
C LEU A 48 -7.03 -29.04 27.71
N LYS A 49 -6.99 -29.74 28.85
CA LYS A 49 -5.85 -30.62 29.21
C LYS A 49 -5.64 -31.71 28.18
N PHE A 50 -6.71 -32.38 27.76
CA PHE A 50 -6.59 -33.44 26.73
C PHE A 50 -6.11 -32.87 25.38
N ILE A 51 -6.58 -31.70 24.98
CA ILE A 51 -6.15 -31.01 23.76
C ILE A 51 -4.66 -30.68 23.81
N GLU A 52 -4.15 -30.23 24.95
CA GLU A 52 -2.73 -29.95 25.17
C GLU A 52 -1.89 -31.23 25.12
N GLU A 53 -2.33 -32.28 25.79
CA GLU A 53 -1.64 -33.58 25.82
C GLU A 53 -1.49 -34.21 24.42
N VAL A 54 -2.54 -34.11 23.59
CA VAL A 54 -2.52 -34.68 22.23
C VAL A 54 -1.96 -33.75 21.18
N GLY A 55 -1.65 -32.49 21.55
CA GLY A 55 -1.15 -31.47 20.64
C GLY A 55 -2.16 -31.11 19.54
N TYR A 56 -3.45 -31.18 19.84
CA TYR A 56 -4.49 -30.87 18.86
C TYR A 56 -4.49 -29.39 18.50
N LYS A 57 -4.41 -29.10 17.21
CA LYS A 57 -4.61 -27.75 16.65
C LYS A 57 -5.91 -27.72 15.87
N PRO A 58 -6.82 -26.77 16.18
CA PRO A 58 -8.06 -26.61 15.42
C PRO A 58 -7.77 -26.50 13.93
N ASN A 59 -8.47 -27.29 13.12
CA ASN A 59 -8.35 -27.20 11.68
C ASN A 59 -9.01 -25.91 11.19
N LEU A 60 -8.21 -24.90 10.85
CA LEU A 60 -8.66 -23.61 10.38
C LEU A 60 -9.50 -23.72 9.10
N LEU A 61 -9.19 -24.68 8.21
CA LEU A 61 -9.98 -24.96 7.02
C LEU A 61 -11.38 -25.45 7.37
N ALA A 62 -11.49 -26.42 8.30
CA ALA A 62 -12.79 -26.92 8.73
C ALA A 62 -13.62 -25.82 9.44
N ARG A 63 -12.95 -24.89 10.14
CA ARG A 63 -13.60 -23.71 10.73
C ARG A 63 -14.09 -22.75 9.64
N SER A 64 -13.29 -22.45 8.62
CA SER A 64 -13.65 -21.54 7.52
C SER A 64 -14.83 -22.09 6.71
N PHE A 65 -14.86 -23.40 6.43
CA PHE A 65 -16.02 -24.03 5.78
C PHE A 65 -17.32 -23.86 6.56
N ARG A 66 -17.27 -23.90 7.89
CA ARG A 66 -18.46 -23.76 8.75
C ARG A 66 -18.89 -22.31 8.91
N THR A 67 -17.93 -21.38 8.98
CA THR A 67 -18.21 -19.95 9.26
C THR A 67 -18.32 -19.12 7.98
N GLY A 68 -17.87 -19.64 6.84
CA GLY A 68 -17.72 -18.92 5.59
C GLY A 68 -16.62 -17.84 5.65
N LYS A 69 -15.77 -17.83 6.73
CA LYS A 69 -14.72 -16.82 6.93
C LYS A 69 -13.38 -17.46 7.22
N THR A 70 -12.35 -16.97 6.56
CA THR A 70 -10.95 -17.36 6.78
C THR A 70 -10.23 -16.45 7.78
N ASN A 71 -10.75 -15.26 8.01
CA ASN A 71 -10.10 -14.14 8.71
C ASN A 71 -8.77 -13.75 8.06
N ILE A 72 -8.71 -13.82 6.73
CA ILE A 72 -7.55 -13.41 5.93
C ILE A 72 -7.99 -12.28 4.99
N ILE A 73 -7.21 -11.21 4.93
CA ILE A 73 -7.33 -10.13 3.96
C ILE A 73 -6.18 -10.27 2.96
N GLY A 74 -6.47 -10.22 1.67
CA GLY A 74 -5.48 -10.16 0.60
C GLY A 74 -5.01 -8.72 0.40
N LEU A 75 -3.71 -8.48 0.49
CA LEU A 75 -3.07 -7.19 0.21
C LEU A 75 -2.15 -7.34 -1.00
N MET A 76 -2.53 -6.75 -2.13
CA MET A 76 -1.71 -6.66 -3.34
C MET A 76 -1.18 -5.26 -3.50
N VAL A 77 0.14 -5.11 -3.52
CA VAL A 77 0.82 -3.84 -3.76
C VAL A 77 1.77 -3.95 -4.95
N GLU A 78 2.33 -2.84 -5.38
CA GLU A 78 3.31 -2.81 -6.45
C GLU A 78 4.58 -3.60 -6.07
N SER A 79 5.30 -3.17 -5.04
CA SER A 79 6.53 -3.84 -4.59
C SER A 79 6.76 -3.67 -3.09
N ILE A 80 7.06 -4.78 -2.41
CA ILE A 80 7.44 -4.79 -0.99
C ILE A 80 8.79 -4.09 -0.75
N ALA A 81 9.64 -4.04 -1.77
CA ALA A 81 10.95 -3.38 -1.68
C ALA A 81 10.82 -1.85 -1.61
N ASN A 82 9.70 -1.29 -2.06
CA ASN A 82 9.45 0.14 -1.97
C ASN A 82 9.03 0.52 -0.53
N PRO A 83 9.77 1.42 0.17
CA PRO A 83 9.47 1.85 1.53
C PRO A 83 8.05 2.37 1.75
N PHE A 84 7.45 3.01 0.75
CA PHE A 84 6.05 3.45 0.79
C PHE A 84 5.10 2.27 1.02
N PHE A 85 5.16 1.24 0.17
CA PHE A 85 4.26 0.09 0.28
C PHE A 85 4.56 -0.79 1.50
N SER A 86 5.82 -0.90 1.94
CA SER A 86 6.15 -1.65 3.15
C SER A 86 5.61 -0.97 4.42
N ASN A 87 5.63 0.37 4.49
CA ASN A 87 5.01 1.12 5.58
C ASN A 87 3.49 0.99 5.57
N VAL A 88 2.85 1.09 4.41
CA VAL A 88 1.42 0.83 4.25
C VAL A 88 1.05 -0.56 4.75
N ALA A 89 1.80 -1.58 4.33
CA ALA A 89 1.56 -2.97 4.76
C ALA A 89 1.66 -3.12 6.28
N ARG A 90 2.64 -2.48 6.93
CA ARG A 90 2.79 -2.50 8.39
C ARG A 90 1.55 -1.92 9.10
N PHE A 91 1.08 -0.75 8.71
CA PHE A 91 -0.10 -0.14 9.32
C PHE A 91 -1.38 -0.94 9.06
N ILE A 92 -1.54 -1.50 7.85
CA ILE A 92 -2.66 -2.37 7.50
C ILE A 92 -2.62 -3.64 8.37
N GLU A 93 -1.46 -4.29 8.51
CA GLU A 93 -1.29 -5.50 9.33
C GLU A 93 -1.61 -5.23 10.79
N GLU A 94 -1.08 -4.16 11.40
CA GLU A 94 -1.35 -3.79 12.78
C GLU A 94 -2.85 -3.58 13.05
N ASN A 95 -3.54 -2.89 12.14
CA ASN A 95 -4.97 -2.64 12.28
C ASN A 95 -5.82 -3.89 11.98
N ALA A 96 -5.46 -4.69 10.99
CA ALA A 96 -6.11 -5.95 10.71
C ALA A 96 -5.99 -6.93 11.89
N TYR A 97 -4.79 -7.05 12.48
CA TYR A 97 -4.53 -7.92 13.63
C TYR A 97 -5.39 -7.55 14.85
N LYS A 98 -5.52 -6.25 15.17
CA LYS A 98 -6.40 -5.77 16.24
C LYS A 98 -7.87 -6.21 16.05
N ASN A 99 -8.28 -6.42 14.79
CA ASN A 99 -9.63 -6.86 14.43
C ASN A 99 -9.74 -8.36 14.14
N GLY A 100 -8.71 -9.16 14.47
CA GLY A 100 -8.71 -10.61 14.34
C GLY A 100 -8.46 -11.13 12.92
N TYR A 101 -7.97 -10.28 12.01
CA TYR A 101 -7.58 -10.65 10.65
C TYR A 101 -6.08 -10.80 10.52
N LYS A 102 -5.67 -11.63 9.57
CA LYS A 102 -4.28 -11.76 9.10
C LYS A 102 -4.18 -11.25 7.66
N ILE A 103 -3.01 -10.78 7.27
CA ILE A 103 -2.74 -10.30 5.92
C ILE A 103 -2.02 -11.36 5.12
N LEU A 104 -2.49 -11.64 3.91
CA LEU A 104 -1.75 -12.32 2.86
C LEU A 104 -1.21 -11.27 1.90
N TYR A 105 0.09 -11.02 1.95
CA TYR A 105 0.74 -9.90 1.28
C TYR A 105 1.48 -10.37 0.02
N CYS A 106 1.26 -9.70 -1.12
CA CYS A 106 1.90 -10.01 -2.39
C CYS A 106 2.31 -8.75 -3.16
N SER A 107 3.47 -8.84 -3.87
CA SER A 107 3.95 -7.81 -4.79
C SER A 107 3.62 -8.19 -6.23
N THR A 108 3.02 -7.26 -6.97
CA THR A 108 2.63 -7.47 -8.38
C THR A 108 3.73 -7.08 -9.37
N GLU A 109 4.67 -6.22 -8.94
CA GLU A 109 5.69 -5.58 -9.80
C GLU A 109 5.04 -4.87 -11.01
N ASN A 110 3.82 -4.36 -10.84
CA ASN A 110 2.98 -3.78 -11.90
C ASN A 110 2.76 -4.70 -13.12
N SER A 111 3.06 -5.99 -13.01
CA SER A 111 2.80 -6.99 -14.06
C SER A 111 1.34 -7.40 -14.06
N LEU A 112 0.65 -7.17 -15.17
CA LEU A 112 -0.75 -7.60 -15.34
C LEU A 112 -0.89 -9.13 -15.19
N ALA A 113 0.04 -9.89 -15.80
CA ALA A 113 0.02 -11.36 -15.73
C ALA A 113 0.17 -11.85 -14.29
N LYS A 114 1.16 -11.34 -13.55
CA LYS A 114 1.38 -11.64 -12.14
C LYS A 114 0.21 -11.20 -11.27
N SER A 115 -0.38 -10.05 -11.55
CA SER A 115 -1.55 -9.55 -10.82
C SER A 115 -2.75 -10.48 -10.95
N LYS A 116 -3.01 -11.03 -12.15
CA LYS A 116 -4.09 -12.00 -12.39
C LYS A 116 -3.84 -13.32 -11.67
N GLU A 117 -2.61 -13.82 -11.71
CA GLU A 117 -2.20 -15.04 -10.99
C GLU A 117 -2.41 -14.88 -9.47
N LEU A 118 -1.93 -13.77 -8.90
CA LEU A 118 -2.08 -13.48 -7.47
C LEU A 118 -3.54 -13.29 -7.08
N LEU A 119 -4.34 -12.65 -7.92
CA LEU A 119 -5.78 -12.49 -7.68
C LEU A 119 -6.49 -13.86 -7.67
N GLN A 120 -6.12 -14.78 -8.58
CA GLN A 120 -6.64 -16.14 -8.58
C GLN A 120 -6.19 -16.91 -7.32
N MET A 121 -4.93 -16.80 -6.93
CA MET A 121 -4.42 -17.39 -5.68
C MET A 121 -5.22 -16.91 -4.46
N PHE A 122 -5.55 -15.62 -4.37
CA PHE A 122 -6.37 -15.08 -3.28
C PHE A 122 -7.78 -15.68 -3.27
N LYS A 123 -8.39 -15.85 -4.44
CA LYS A 123 -9.71 -16.53 -4.59
C LYS A 123 -9.62 -17.98 -4.09
N ASP A 124 -8.60 -18.73 -4.52
CA ASP A 124 -8.40 -20.13 -4.13
C ASP A 124 -8.14 -20.29 -2.63
N ARG A 125 -7.54 -19.27 -2.00
CA ARG A 125 -7.32 -19.18 -0.55
C ARG A 125 -8.54 -18.67 0.21
N HIS A 126 -9.61 -18.31 -0.48
CA HIS A 126 -10.85 -17.77 0.09
C HIS A 126 -10.60 -16.60 1.03
N VAL A 127 -9.76 -15.62 0.63
CA VAL A 127 -9.58 -14.42 1.44
C VAL A 127 -10.91 -13.68 1.59
N ASP A 128 -11.17 -13.12 2.77
CA ASP A 128 -12.46 -12.52 3.10
C ASP A 128 -12.65 -11.14 2.43
N GLY A 129 -11.54 -10.45 2.14
CA GLY A 129 -11.57 -9.14 1.50
C GLY A 129 -10.23 -8.79 0.86
N TYR A 130 -10.23 -7.76 0.02
CA TYR A 130 -9.10 -7.41 -0.84
C TYR A 130 -8.76 -5.94 -0.73
N ILE A 131 -7.48 -5.62 -0.51
CA ILE A 131 -6.91 -4.28 -0.67
C ILE A 131 -5.91 -4.38 -1.82
N ILE A 132 -6.12 -3.60 -2.88
CA ILE A 132 -5.38 -3.76 -4.14
C ILE A 132 -4.85 -2.43 -4.62
N THR A 133 -3.53 -2.33 -4.84
CA THR A 133 -2.92 -1.33 -5.71
C THR A 133 -2.96 -1.87 -7.12
N PRO A 134 -3.87 -1.39 -7.99
CA PRO A 134 -4.14 -2.06 -9.27
C PRO A 134 -3.03 -1.82 -10.28
N ALA A 135 -2.59 -2.90 -10.96
CA ALA A 135 -1.78 -2.79 -12.17
C ALA A 135 -2.64 -2.32 -13.35
N GLU A 136 -1.99 -1.72 -14.35
CA GLU A 136 -2.66 -1.33 -15.58
C GLU A 136 -3.31 -2.56 -16.26
N GLY A 137 -4.52 -2.38 -16.80
CA GLY A 137 -5.30 -3.45 -17.44
C GLY A 137 -6.04 -4.41 -16.48
N LEU A 138 -5.92 -4.28 -15.16
CA LEU A 138 -6.55 -5.18 -14.19
C LEU A 138 -8.04 -4.85 -13.90
N LYS A 139 -8.57 -3.77 -14.48
CA LYS A 139 -9.92 -3.25 -14.19
C LYS A 139 -11.01 -4.30 -14.33
N GLU A 140 -11.05 -5.03 -15.46
CA GLU A 140 -12.09 -6.04 -15.71
C GLU A 140 -12.06 -7.18 -14.69
N ASP A 141 -10.87 -7.62 -14.27
CA ASP A 141 -10.72 -8.72 -13.30
C ASP A 141 -11.18 -8.29 -11.91
N ILE A 142 -10.92 -7.04 -11.53
CA ILE A 142 -11.41 -6.44 -10.29
C ILE A 142 -12.92 -6.25 -10.33
N ASP A 143 -13.48 -5.74 -11.44
CA ASP A 143 -14.92 -5.58 -11.60
C ASP A 143 -15.65 -6.93 -11.53
N LYS A 144 -15.09 -7.99 -12.13
CA LYS A 144 -15.61 -9.36 -12.01
C LYS A 144 -15.57 -9.85 -10.55
N LEU A 145 -14.48 -9.59 -9.84
CA LEU A 145 -14.36 -9.95 -8.42
C LEU A 145 -15.40 -9.22 -7.56
N SER A 146 -15.53 -7.91 -7.73
CA SER A 146 -16.51 -7.10 -6.99
C SER A 146 -17.96 -7.57 -7.22
N LYS A 147 -18.28 -8.02 -8.44
CA LYS A 147 -19.61 -8.58 -8.77
C LYS A 147 -19.93 -9.89 -8.02
N THR A 148 -18.94 -10.59 -7.48
CA THR A 148 -19.19 -11.77 -6.62
C THR A 148 -19.64 -11.40 -5.21
N GLY A 149 -19.67 -10.10 -4.87
CA GLY A 149 -19.97 -9.60 -3.53
C GLY A 149 -18.74 -9.53 -2.62
N ALA A 150 -17.54 -9.87 -3.13
CA ALA A 150 -16.31 -9.77 -2.36
C ALA A 150 -15.95 -8.29 -2.12
N PRO A 151 -15.66 -7.88 -0.87
CA PRO A 151 -15.19 -6.53 -0.59
C PRO A 151 -13.82 -6.27 -1.23
N VAL A 152 -13.76 -5.31 -2.15
CA VAL A 152 -12.53 -4.89 -2.83
C VAL A 152 -12.37 -3.39 -2.64
N ILE A 153 -11.21 -2.97 -2.13
CA ILE A 153 -10.85 -1.56 -1.96
C ILE A 153 -9.56 -1.30 -2.70
N LEU A 154 -9.55 -0.26 -3.53
CA LEU A 154 -8.36 0.18 -4.25
C LEU A 154 -7.56 1.13 -3.38
N PHE A 155 -6.24 1.07 -3.51
CA PHE A 155 -5.29 1.89 -2.77
C PHE A 155 -4.24 2.50 -3.71
N ASP A 156 -3.75 3.71 -3.36
CA ASP A 156 -2.72 4.46 -4.09
C ASP A 156 -3.23 5.00 -5.44
N ARG A 157 -3.96 4.19 -6.20
CA ARG A 157 -4.51 4.53 -7.51
C ARG A 157 -5.88 3.88 -7.72
N CYS A 158 -6.67 4.44 -8.60
CA CYS A 158 -8.00 3.95 -8.94
C CYS A 158 -8.22 3.96 -10.46
N PHE A 159 -9.34 3.39 -10.91
CA PHE A 159 -9.75 3.44 -12.31
C PHE A 159 -10.71 4.59 -12.54
N GLU A 160 -10.48 5.35 -13.60
CA GLU A 160 -11.40 6.40 -14.02
C GLU A 160 -12.80 5.83 -14.30
N GLY A 161 -13.84 6.50 -13.78
CA GLY A 161 -15.23 6.03 -13.90
C GLY A 161 -15.52 4.72 -13.18
N GLY A 162 -14.61 4.18 -12.38
CA GLY A 162 -14.80 2.95 -11.60
C GLY A 162 -15.79 3.10 -10.45
N ASN A 163 -16.48 2.00 -10.10
CA ASN A 163 -17.42 1.92 -8.98
C ASN A 163 -16.80 1.28 -7.71
N ASN A 164 -15.49 1.01 -7.73
CA ASN A 164 -14.81 0.43 -6.58
C ASN A 164 -14.62 1.47 -5.48
N ASP A 165 -14.61 1.00 -4.23
CA ASP A 165 -14.11 1.81 -3.12
C ASP A 165 -12.63 2.08 -3.29
N TYR A 166 -12.19 3.25 -2.86
CA TYR A 166 -10.77 3.57 -2.88
C TYR A 166 -10.36 4.51 -1.75
N VAL A 167 -9.09 4.46 -1.40
CA VAL A 167 -8.39 5.46 -0.60
C VAL A 167 -7.13 5.86 -1.35
N ILE A 168 -7.06 7.11 -1.79
CA ILE A 168 -5.95 7.65 -2.59
C ILE A 168 -5.48 9.00 -2.02
N LEU A 169 -4.29 9.42 -2.44
CA LEU A 169 -3.79 10.77 -2.21
C LEU A 169 -4.46 11.75 -3.19
N ASP A 170 -4.66 13.00 -2.78
CA ASP A 170 -4.88 14.13 -3.69
C ASP A 170 -3.55 14.48 -4.38
N ASN A 171 -3.24 13.72 -5.42
CA ASN A 171 -1.98 13.83 -6.15
C ASN A 171 -1.88 15.13 -6.93
N PHE A 172 -3.02 15.58 -7.50
CA PHE A 172 -3.08 16.83 -8.23
C PHE A 172 -2.75 18.02 -7.32
N GLN A 173 -3.51 18.19 -6.23
CA GLN A 173 -3.34 19.34 -5.35
C GLN A 173 -2.00 19.31 -4.62
N SER A 174 -1.50 18.11 -4.28
CA SER A 174 -0.20 17.96 -3.64
C SER A 174 0.95 18.44 -4.52
N THR A 175 0.93 18.12 -5.83
CA THR A 175 1.95 18.58 -6.77
C THR A 175 1.76 20.06 -7.09
N TYR A 176 0.53 20.51 -7.28
CA TYR A 176 0.22 21.91 -7.49
C TYR A 176 0.80 22.78 -6.35
N ASN A 177 0.54 22.42 -5.11
CA ASN A 177 1.06 23.13 -3.93
C ASN A 177 2.60 23.09 -3.83
N ALA A 178 3.24 22.04 -4.31
CA ALA A 178 4.70 21.98 -4.35
C ALA A 178 5.31 22.97 -5.34
N VAL A 179 4.67 23.17 -6.51
CA VAL A 179 5.07 24.21 -7.46
C VAL A 179 4.81 25.61 -6.88
N GLU A 180 3.61 25.83 -6.28
CA GLU A 180 3.29 27.11 -5.60
C GLU A 180 4.40 27.47 -4.58
N HIS A 181 4.78 26.52 -3.74
CA HIS A 181 5.85 26.72 -2.77
C HIS A 181 7.16 27.16 -3.45
N LEU A 182 7.59 26.48 -4.52
CA LEU A 182 8.81 26.87 -5.22
C LEU A 182 8.73 28.28 -5.79
N VAL A 183 7.58 28.67 -6.37
CA VAL A 183 7.37 30.01 -6.90
C VAL A 183 7.41 31.06 -5.79
N GLU A 184 6.80 30.79 -4.62
CA GLU A 184 6.86 31.67 -3.45
C GLU A 184 8.30 31.83 -2.91
N GLN A 185 9.13 30.77 -3.05
CA GLN A 185 10.56 30.86 -2.72
C GLN A 185 11.41 31.56 -3.78
N GLY A 186 10.83 31.94 -4.92
CA GLY A 186 11.47 32.73 -5.97
C GLY A 186 12.07 31.89 -7.11
N TYR A 187 11.78 30.59 -7.18
CA TYR A 187 12.16 29.70 -8.29
C TYR A 187 11.21 29.90 -9.48
N LYS A 188 11.73 29.82 -10.71
CA LYS A 188 10.96 30.09 -11.94
C LYS A 188 11.13 29.05 -13.03
N GLU A 189 12.26 28.38 -13.07
CA GLU A 189 12.61 27.38 -14.08
C GLU A 189 12.50 25.99 -13.45
N ILE A 190 11.23 25.57 -13.20
CA ILE A 190 10.91 24.39 -12.41
C ILE A 190 10.76 23.17 -13.32
N GLY A 191 11.58 22.14 -13.11
CA GLY A 191 11.48 20.87 -13.83
C GLY A 191 10.68 19.82 -13.03
N PHE A 192 10.01 18.91 -13.76
CA PHE A 192 9.29 17.78 -13.22
C PHE A 192 9.82 16.48 -13.80
N VAL A 193 10.33 15.59 -12.95
CA VAL A 193 10.81 14.26 -13.34
C VAL A 193 9.79 13.22 -12.93
N THR A 194 9.23 12.50 -13.89
CA THR A 194 8.16 11.54 -13.68
C THR A 194 8.38 10.26 -14.48
N ILE A 195 7.49 9.30 -14.27
CA ILE A 195 7.46 8.02 -14.99
C ILE A 195 6.48 8.15 -16.16
N ASN A 196 6.89 7.62 -17.32
CA ASN A 196 5.95 7.42 -18.41
C ASN A 196 4.99 6.28 -18.04
N SER A 197 3.79 6.64 -17.57
CA SER A 197 2.79 5.72 -17.07
C SER A 197 1.38 6.29 -17.22
N LEU A 198 0.41 5.44 -17.55
CA LEU A 198 -1.02 5.79 -17.57
C LEU A 198 -1.70 5.62 -16.20
N GLN A 199 -0.96 5.31 -15.16
CA GLN A 199 -1.50 5.15 -13.80
C GLN A 199 -2.01 6.49 -13.27
N SER A 200 -3.21 6.48 -12.69
CA SER A 200 -3.94 7.69 -12.30
C SER A 200 -3.11 8.63 -11.40
N GLN A 201 -2.40 8.10 -10.40
CA GLN A 201 -1.59 8.95 -9.50
C GLN A 201 -0.44 9.65 -10.23
N MET A 202 0.18 9.02 -11.25
CA MET A 202 1.24 9.65 -12.04
C MET A 202 0.69 10.73 -12.95
N GLN A 203 -0.45 10.48 -13.59
CA GLN A 203 -1.15 11.46 -14.43
C GLN A 203 -1.62 12.67 -13.61
N GLU A 204 -2.19 12.43 -12.43
CA GLU A 204 -2.63 13.50 -11.52
C GLU A 204 -1.44 14.37 -11.03
N ARG A 205 -0.29 13.76 -10.70
CA ARG A 205 0.93 14.49 -10.32
C ARG A 205 1.43 15.36 -11.46
N LEU A 206 1.50 14.81 -12.69
CA LEU A 206 1.91 15.57 -13.87
C LEU A 206 0.93 16.72 -14.15
N HIS A 207 -0.37 16.44 -14.13
CA HIS A 207 -1.41 17.47 -14.36
C HIS A 207 -1.36 18.58 -13.30
N GLY A 208 -1.11 18.24 -12.02
CA GLY A 208 -0.91 19.24 -10.96
C GLY A 208 0.28 20.15 -11.23
N TYR A 209 1.40 19.60 -11.69
CA TYR A 209 2.57 20.36 -12.12
C TYR A 209 2.23 21.28 -13.31
N GLU A 210 1.66 20.74 -14.39
CA GLU A 210 1.32 21.49 -15.59
C GLU A 210 0.38 22.67 -15.29
N LYS A 211 -0.67 22.44 -14.50
CA LYS A 211 -1.62 23.49 -14.11
C LYS A 211 -1.00 24.58 -13.27
N ALA A 212 -0.07 24.25 -12.38
CA ALA A 212 0.60 25.26 -11.57
C ALA A 212 1.59 26.10 -12.40
N VAL A 213 2.36 25.49 -13.30
CA VAL A 213 3.26 26.26 -14.20
C VAL A 213 2.48 27.12 -15.19
N ASP A 214 1.33 26.65 -15.70
CA ASP A 214 0.41 27.43 -16.52
C ASP A 214 -0.12 28.65 -15.76
N HIS A 215 -0.57 28.44 -14.50
CA HIS A 215 -1.08 29.50 -13.65
C HIS A 215 -0.06 30.64 -13.45
N HIS A 216 1.20 30.27 -13.25
CA HIS A 216 2.29 31.25 -13.09
C HIS A 216 2.94 31.68 -14.41
N GLN A 217 2.44 31.27 -15.55
CA GLN A 217 2.99 31.56 -16.88
C GLN A 217 4.48 31.18 -17.02
N LEU A 218 4.86 30.04 -16.41
CA LEU A 218 6.20 29.49 -16.46
C LEU A 218 6.36 28.50 -17.63
N ASN A 219 7.60 28.14 -17.94
CA ASN A 219 7.89 27.14 -18.96
C ASN A 219 7.69 25.71 -18.45
N HIS A 220 7.24 24.81 -19.32
CA HIS A 220 7.11 23.39 -19.02
C HIS A 220 8.43 22.66 -19.22
N TYR A 221 8.93 21.99 -18.18
CA TYR A 221 10.14 21.18 -18.22
C TYR A 221 9.83 19.79 -17.63
N VAL A 222 9.33 18.89 -18.47
CA VAL A 222 9.00 17.52 -18.06
C VAL A 222 10.05 16.55 -18.58
N LYS A 223 10.52 15.67 -17.70
CA LYS A 223 11.36 14.52 -18.04
C LYS A 223 10.65 13.25 -17.64
N GLU A 224 10.21 12.50 -18.62
CA GLU A 224 9.67 11.16 -18.41
C GLU A 224 10.78 10.10 -18.51
N VAL A 225 10.73 9.12 -17.59
CA VAL A 225 11.59 7.92 -17.60
C VAL A 225 10.75 6.66 -17.66
N GLY A 226 11.29 5.57 -18.18
CA GLY A 226 10.58 4.29 -18.26
C GLY A 226 10.36 3.67 -16.89
N PHE A 227 9.21 3.03 -16.69
CA PHE A 227 8.81 2.45 -15.40
C PHE A 227 9.80 1.39 -14.87
N ASN A 228 10.28 0.47 -15.71
CA ASN A 228 11.18 -0.64 -15.33
C ASN A 228 12.64 -0.35 -15.68
N MET A 229 13.03 0.92 -15.73
CA MET A 229 14.40 1.30 -16.05
C MET A 229 15.32 1.06 -14.85
N GLU A 230 16.50 0.48 -15.08
CA GLU A 230 17.52 0.32 -14.06
C GLU A 230 17.97 1.68 -13.53
N ASP A 231 18.30 1.75 -12.23
CA ASP A 231 18.67 2.99 -11.52
C ASP A 231 19.77 3.78 -12.24
N GLU A 232 20.81 3.10 -12.75
CA GLU A 232 21.92 3.74 -13.45
C GLU A 232 21.45 4.46 -14.72
N ASN A 233 20.52 3.85 -15.46
CA ASN A 233 19.93 4.44 -16.64
C ASN A 233 19.03 5.63 -16.28
N VAL A 234 18.23 5.52 -15.20
CA VAL A 234 17.45 6.64 -14.68
C VAL A 234 18.34 7.83 -14.34
N VAL A 235 19.44 7.58 -13.62
CA VAL A 235 20.43 8.61 -13.30
C VAL A 235 21.00 9.24 -14.57
N ALA A 236 21.37 8.44 -15.59
CA ALA A 236 21.90 8.96 -16.85
C ALA A 236 20.88 9.85 -17.58
N HIS A 237 19.59 9.46 -17.59
CA HIS A 237 18.53 10.28 -18.18
C HIS A 237 18.33 11.62 -17.47
N ILE A 238 18.43 11.64 -16.13
CA ILE A 238 18.32 12.88 -15.35
C ILE A 238 19.55 13.77 -15.57
N VAL A 239 20.75 13.20 -15.63
CA VAL A 239 21.99 13.93 -15.96
C VAL A 239 21.90 14.58 -17.34
N ASP A 240 21.45 13.85 -18.36
CA ASP A 240 21.24 14.40 -19.72
C ASP A 240 20.23 15.55 -19.71
N PHE A 241 19.10 15.37 -19.02
CA PHE A 241 18.08 16.40 -18.88
C PHE A 241 18.62 17.69 -18.25
N LEU A 242 19.31 17.59 -17.12
CA LEU A 242 19.93 18.74 -16.44
C LEU A 242 21.03 19.39 -17.28
N SER A 243 21.84 18.60 -17.99
CA SER A 243 22.91 19.12 -18.83
C SER A 243 22.40 19.93 -20.02
N ARG A 244 21.23 19.56 -20.57
CA ARG A 244 20.58 20.26 -21.69
C ARG A 244 19.72 21.45 -21.24
N LYS A 245 19.22 21.44 -20.01
CA LYS A 245 18.32 22.45 -19.44
C LYS A 245 19.01 23.22 -18.31
N LYS A 246 20.12 23.86 -18.65
CA LYS A 246 20.98 24.58 -17.68
C LYS A 246 20.29 25.75 -16.96
N GLN A 247 19.15 26.22 -17.47
CA GLN A 247 18.34 27.25 -16.85
C GLN A 247 17.51 26.75 -15.68
N LEU A 248 17.32 25.44 -15.53
CA LEU A 248 16.55 24.87 -14.41
C LEU A 248 17.12 25.30 -13.06
N ASP A 249 16.27 25.80 -12.19
CA ASP A 249 16.60 26.27 -10.84
C ASP A 249 15.90 25.46 -9.75
N ALA A 250 14.91 24.61 -10.11
CA ALA A 250 14.26 23.67 -9.22
C ALA A 250 13.83 22.39 -9.89
N LEU A 251 13.77 21.29 -9.15
CA LEU A 251 13.25 19.99 -9.60
C LEU A 251 12.24 19.41 -8.60
N ILE A 252 11.16 18.86 -9.14
CA ILE A 252 10.21 18.01 -8.42
C ILE A 252 10.31 16.60 -8.96
N PHE A 253 10.53 15.62 -8.08
CA PHE A 253 10.57 14.19 -8.41
C PHE A 253 9.27 13.52 -7.99
N SER A 254 8.58 12.90 -8.94
CA SER A 254 7.22 12.37 -8.73
C SER A 254 7.16 11.08 -7.90
N THR A 255 8.28 10.50 -7.49
CA THR A 255 8.37 9.30 -6.63
C THR A 255 9.64 9.32 -5.80
N ILE A 256 9.65 8.53 -4.69
CA ILE A 256 10.82 8.39 -3.82
C ILE A 256 12.08 7.94 -4.58
N TYR A 257 11.96 6.93 -5.45
CA TYR A 257 13.12 6.40 -6.16
C TYR A 257 13.65 7.37 -7.24
N LEU A 258 12.77 8.16 -7.87
CA LEU A 258 13.20 9.25 -8.75
C LEU A 258 13.92 10.34 -7.96
N GLY A 259 13.46 10.66 -6.74
CA GLY A 259 14.13 11.58 -5.85
C GLY A 259 15.55 11.11 -5.50
N ILE A 260 15.71 9.85 -5.09
CA ILE A 260 17.01 9.25 -4.76
C ILE A 260 17.94 9.25 -5.99
N ASN A 261 17.45 8.86 -7.18
CA ASN A 261 18.23 8.87 -8.41
C ASN A 261 18.52 10.30 -8.89
N GLY A 262 17.61 11.23 -8.62
CA GLY A 262 17.82 12.67 -8.85
C GLY A 262 18.97 13.22 -8.02
N LEU A 263 19.04 12.88 -6.73
CA LEU A 263 20.16 13.29 -5.86
C LEU A 263 21.50 12.71 -6.34
N LYS A 264 21.52 11.44 -6.83
CA LYS A 264 22.72 10.85 -7.45
C LYS A 264 23.14 11.63 -8.70
N ALA A 265 22.17 12.04 -9.55
CA ALA A 265 22.43 12.82 -10.76
C ALA A 265 22.97 14.22 -10.45
N ILE A 266 22.35 14.93 -9.51
CA ILE A 266 22.77 16.25 -9.03
C ILE A 266 24.21 16.19 -8.49
N LYS A 267 24.52 15.18 -7.66
CA LYS A 267 25.86 14.93 -7.13
C LYS A 267 26.87 14.66 -8.27
N LYS A 268 26.50 13.88 -9.27
CA LYS A 268 27.37 13.57 -10.44
C LYS A 268 27.71 14.83 -11.26
N LEU A 269 26.79 15.79 -11.29
CA LEU A 269 27.01 17.09 -11.96
C LEU A 269 27.66 18.14 -11.06
N ASN A 270 27.97 17.83 -9.79
CA ASN A 270 28.49 18.74 -8.78
C ASN A 270 27.62 20.00 -8.57
N LEU A 271 26.29 19.87 -8.75
CA LEU A 271 25.35 20.95 -8.45
C LEU A 271 25.08 21.02 -6.94
N ARG A 272 24.99 22.23 -6.42
CA ARG A 272 24.70 22.50 -5.01
C ARG A 272 23.19 22.67 -4.81
N ILE A 273 22.69 22.10 -3.74
CA ILE A 273 21.29 22.25 -3.30
C ILE A 273 21.29 23.19 -2.09
N PRO A 274 20.48 24.24 -2.05
CA PRO A 274 19.57 24.73 -3.10
C PRO A 274 20.18 25.76 -4.05
N GLU A 275 21.47 26.13 -3.90
CA GLU A 275 22.09 27.29 -4.54
C GLU A 275 22.05 27.21 -6.07
N ASP A 276 22.34 26.04 -6.63
CA ASP A 276 22.33 25.82 -8.08
C ASP A 276 20.99 25.23 -8.53
N ILE A 277 20.33 24.38 -7.67
CA ILE A 277 19.06 23.76 -7.97
C ILE A 277 18.30 23.34 -6.69
N ALA A 278 17.07 23.81 -6.52
CA ALA A 278 16.21 23.36 -5.45
C ALA A 278 15.60 21.98 -5.75
N VAL A 279 15.24 21.23 -4.71
CA VAL A 279 14.73 19.86 -4.85
C VAL A 279 13.51 19.63 -3.96
N ILE A 280 12.45 19.07 -4.58
CA ILE A 280 11.31 18.45 -3.87
C ILE A 280 11.20 16.99 -4.32
N ALA A 281 10.96 16.08 -3.39
CA ALA A 281 10.70 14.68 -3.69
C ALA A 281 9.33 14.24 -3.15
N TYR A 282 8.69 13.30 -3.84
CA TYR A 282 7.53 12.59 -3.30
C TYR A 282 7.98 11.51 -2.32
N ASP A 283 7.10 11.27 -1.36
CA ASP A 283 7.19 10.33 -0.26
C ASP A 283 8.25 10.67 0.78
N GLU A 284 7.79 10.86 2.01
CA GLU A 284 8.67 11.11 3.15
C GLU A 284 9.56 9.88 3.42
N ASN A 285 10.86 10.11 3.58
CA ASN A 285 11.81 9.07 3.88
C ASN A 285 13.01 9.61 4.67
N VAL A 286 13.55 8.77 5.56
CA VAL A 286 14.72 9.10 6.40
C VAL A 286 15.95 9.56 5.58
N ILE A 287 16.10 9.08 4.34
CA ILE A 287 17.20 9.50 3.44
C ILE A 287 17.11 10.99 3.14
N PHE A 288 15.91 11.51 2.92
CA PHE A 288 15.68 12.93 2.61
C PHE A 288 15.89 13.84 3.82
N ASP A 289 15.52 13.36 5.01
CA ASP A 289 15.74 14.07 6.25
C ASP A 289 17.24 14.14 6.64
N LEU A 290 17.97 13.03 6.47
CA LEU A 290 19.39 12.92 6.79
C LEU A 290 20.32 13.49 5.71
N HIS A 291 19.81 13.81 4.52
CA HIS A 291 20.61 14.43 3.46
C HIS A 291 21.06 15.85 3.91
N THR A 292 22.20 16.30 3.41
CA THR A 292 22.71 17.67 3.69
C THR A 292 22.90 18.41 2.36
N PRO A 293 22.09 19.48 2.11
CA PRO A 293 20.97 19.97 2.92
C PRO A 293 19.79 19.00 2.94
N SER A 294 18.94 19.05 3.99
CA SER A 294 17.74 18.21 4.10
C SER A 294 16.71 18.53 3.02
N ILE A 295 16.08 17.49 2.48
CA ILE A 295 15.24 17.57 1.26
C ILE A 295 13.75 17.80 1.63
N THR A 296 13.15 18.79 1.02
CA THR A 296 11.69 19.05 1.05
C THR A 296 10.94 17.91 0.42
N THR A 297 9.89 17.42 1.07
CA THR A 297 9.13 16.25 0.59
C THR A 297 7.62 16.50 0.58
N ILE A 298 6.91 15.77 -0.28
CA ILE A 298 5.45 15.64 -0.24
C ILE A 298 5.14 14.36 0.54
N GLU A 299 4.71 14.51 1.79
CA GLU A 299 4.34 13.41 2.67
C GLU A 299 2.91 12.94 2.38
N GLN A 300 2.74 11.63 2.21
CA GLN A 300 1.43 10.99 2.19
C GLN A 300 1.01 10.60 3.61
N PRO A 301 -0.26 10.77 4.03
CA PRO A 301 -0.72 10.41 5.36
C PRO A 301 -0.97 8.89 5.49
N ILE A 302 0.12 8.09 5.35
CA ILE A 302 0.09 6.62 5.20
C ILE A 302 -0.69 5.94 6.33
N GLU A 303 -0.47 6.35 7.58
CA GLU A 303 -1.18 5.77 8.73
C GLU A 303 -2.69 6.00 8.64
N ALA A 304 -3.11 7.25 8.40
CA ALA A 304 -4.52 7.60 8.27
C ALA A 304 -5.18 6.90 7.07
N MET A 305 -4.48 6.80 5.93
CA MET A 305 -4.94 6.06 4.75
C MET A 305 -5.14 4.57 5.07
N SER A 306 -4.18 3.96 5.78
CA SER A 306 -4.24 2.54 6.15
C SER A 306 -5.38 2.23 7.12
N VAL A 307 -5.60 3.11 8.12
CA VAL A 307 -6.74 3.01 9.04
C VAL A 307 -8.06 3.10 8.27
N GLN A 308 -8.16 4.04 7.34
CA GLN A 308 -9.37 4.21 6.53
C GLN A 308 -9.65 3.00 5.63
N LEU A 309 -8.63 2.43 4.99
CA LEU A 309 -8.73 1.20 4.19
C LEU A 309 -9.30 0.04 4.99
N ILE A 310 -8.75 -0.21 6.19
CA ILE A 310 -9.22 -1.30 7.06
C ILE A 310 -10.63 -1.03 7.56
N ASN A 311 -10.96 0.19 7.96
CA ASN A 311 -12.31 0.51 8.44
C ASN A 311 -13.37 0.27 7.37
N ILE A 312 -13.15 0.77 6.14
CA ILE A 312 -14.05 0.54 5.01
C ILE A 312 -14.19 -0.97 4.74
N LEU A 313 -13.08 -1.71 4.74
CA LEU A 313 -13.10 -3.15 4.49
C LEU A 313 -13.90 -3.90 5.57
N LEU A 314 -13.67 -3.60 6.85
CA LEU A 314 -14.36 -4.23 7.97
C LEU A 314 -15.85 -3.92 7.98
N ASP A 315 -16.25 -2.69 7.66
CA ASP A 315 -17.68 -2.33 7.56
C ASP A 315 -18.37 -3.10 6.44
N LYS A 316 -17.71 -3.29 5.31
CA LYS A 316 -18.23 -4.15 4.22
C LYS A 316 -18.31 -5.63 4.61
N LEU A 317 -17.28 -6.15 5.28
CA LEU A 317 -17.27 -7.53 5.79
C LEU A 317 -18.34 -7.79 6.86
N ALA A 318 -18.74 -6.74 7.58
CA ALA A 318 -19.85 -6.79 8.56
C ALA A 318 -21.21 -6.52 7.91
N ALA A 319 -21.30 -6.30 6.60
CA ALA A 319 -22.50 -5.88 5.87
C ALA A 319 -23.20 -4.62 6.47
N LYS A 320 -22.42 -3.74 7.10
CA LYS A 320 -22.93 -2.54 7.75
C LYS A 320 -23.18 -1.38 6.80
N ASN A 321 -22.50 -1.38 5.64
CA ASN A 321 -22.58 -0.25 4.72
C ASN A 321 -22.45 -0.72 3.26
N ILE A 322 -23.43 -0.32 2.44
CA ILE A 322 -23.45 -0.63 0.99
C ILE A 322 -22.97 0.58 0.17
N ILE A 323 -22.71 1.73 0.82
CA ILE A 323 -22.29 2.96 0.15
C ILE A 323 -20.84 2.81 -0.32
N ASN A 324 -20.56 3.23 -1.54
CA ASN A 324 -19.19 3.27 -2.07
C ASN A 324 -18.42 4.43 -1.42
N HIS A 325 -17.27 4.12 -0.88
CA HIS A 325 -16.38 5.07 -0.24
C HIS A 325 -15.27 5.49 -1.21
N LYS A 326 -15.35 6.71 -1.69
CA LYS A 326 -14.34 7.35 -2.55
C LYS A 326 -13.58 8.36 -1.70
N VAL A 327 -12.47 7.94 -1.09
CA VAL A 327 -11.71 8.76 -0.15
C VAL A 327 -10.45 9.28 -0.83
N THR A 328 -10.34 10.60 -0.90
CA THR A 328 -9.14 11.30 -1.35
C THR A 328 -8.58 12.08 -0.16
N MET A 329 -7.31 11.87 0.19
CA MET A 329 -6.67 12.48 1.35
C MET A 329 -5.61 13.49 0.91
N PRO A 330 -5.49 14.66 1.57
CA PRO A 330 -4.48 15.65 1.21
C PRO A 330 -3.08 15.17 1.56
N GLY A 331 -2.11 15.46 0.68
CA GLY A 331 -0.70 15.37 1.00
C GLY A 331 -0.24 16.60 1.81
N LYS A 332 0.88 16.46 2.50
CA LYS A 332 1.49 17.53 3.27
C LYS A 332 2.88 17.85 2.73
N LEU A 333 3.16 19.09 2.44
CA LEU A 333 4.51 19.54 2.10
C LEU A 333 5.33 19.71 3.39
N ILE A 334 6.40 18.93 3.52
CA ILE A 334 7.39 19.03 4.60
C ILE A 334 8.54 19.88 4.09
N VAL A 335 8.48 21.17 4.38
CA VAL A 335 9.47 22.15 3.91
C VAL A 335 10.77 21.98 4.68
N ARG A 336 11.89 21.90 3.94
CA ARG A 336 13.24 21.76 4.45
C ARG A 336 14.22 22.66 3.68
N GLU A 337 15.52 22.48 3.95
CA GLU A 337 16.60 23.33 3.43
C GLU A 337 16.73 23.32 1.91
N SER A 338 16.39 22.20 1.24
CA SER A 338 16.52 22.06 -0.22
C SER A 338 15.65 23.00 -1.05
N THR A 339 14.71 23.71 -0.41
CA THR A 339 13.88 24.72 -1.04
C THR A 339 13.94 26.04 -0.28
N ALA A 340 15.05 26.33 0.39
CA ALA A 340 15.28 27.62 1.01
C ALA A 340 15.13 28.76 0.00
N LYS A 341 14.72 29.94 0.49
CA LYS A 341 14.45 31.10 -0.37
C LYS A 341 15.61 31.40 -1.30
N LYS A 342 15.35 31.52 -2.58
CA LYS A 342 16.34 31.84 -3.59
C LYS A 342 16.89 33.24 -3.32
N LEU A 343 18.19 33.35 -3.10
CA LEU A 343 18.86 34.64 -2.94
C LEU A 343 18.77 35.39 -4.27
N LYS A 344 18.35 36.66 -4.22
CA LYS A 344 18.37 37.51 -5.41
C LYS A 344 19.84 37.71 -5.82
N SER A 345 20.23 37.17 -6.96
CA SER A 345 21.51 37.48 -7.61
C SER A 345 21.50 38.87 -8.20
#